data_05ccfa655a10b4581a5e0df717dde639
#
_entry.id   05ccfa655a10b4581a5e0df717dde639
#
_cell.length_a   1.000
_cell.length_b   1.000
_cell.length_c   1.000
_cell.angle_alpha   90.00
_cell.angle_beta   90.00
_cell.angle_gamma   90.00
#
_symmetry.space_group_name_H-M   'P 1'
#
loop_
_entity.id
_entity.type
_entity.pdbx_description
1 polymer ?
#
loop_
_entity_poly.entity_id
_entity_poly.type
_entity_poly.pdbx_seq_one_letter_code
_entity_poly.pdbx_strand_id
1 'polypeptide(L)'
;LLDPFQLENMRYRWRKWLVFDCNWKIALEAFMETYHVPYTHPEFRAYGTFLGWSRAQGKHSNIGYDAPKGMEDNQAKLRVADGPDARISTIDLQNFTWENANTNTTRTLVDAAQRLIDELPEGTPANEVLAHWLTSARR
;
A
#
# COMPACT_ATOMS: atom_id res chain seq x y z
N LEU A 1 0.49 -19.37 -6.39
CA LEU A 1 0.77 -18.18 -5.56
C LEU A 1 0.65 -16.88 -6.34
N LEU A 2 1.15 -16.84 -7.56
CA LEU A 2 1.20 -15.63 -8.40
C LEU A 2 0.10 -15.55 -9.47
N ASP A 3 -0.60 -16.65 -9.72
CA ASP A 3 -1.65 -16.75 -10.74
C ASP A 3 -2.75 -15.68 -10.63
N PRO A 4 -3.22 -15.28 -9.43
CA PRO A 4 -4.21 -14.22 -9.30
C PRO A 4 -3.74 -12.84 -9.82
N PHE A 5 -2.44 -12.62 -9.93
CA PHE A 5 -1.87 -11.36 -10.39
C PHE A 5 -1.74 -11.27 -11.91
N GLN A 6 -2.01 -12.36 -12.65
CA GLN A 6 -1.94 -12.39 -14.12
C GLN A 6 -0.65 -11.75 -14.66
N LEU A 7 0.50 -12.20 -14.17
CA LEU A 7 1.80 -11.59 -14.48
C LEU A 7 2.08 -11.54 -15.99
N GLU A 8 1.53 -12.47 -16.76
CA GLU A 8 1.62 -12.53 -18.21
C GLU A 8 1.01 -11.30 -18.91
N ASN A 9 0.06 -10.62 -18.24
CA ASN A 9 -0.58 -9.42 -18.74
C ASN A 9 0.12 -8.13 -18.29
N MET A 10 1.12 -8.24 -17.41
CA MET A 10 1.86 -7.08 -16.92
C MET A 10 2.95 -6.65 -17.88
N ARG A 11 3.31 -5.37 -17.83
CA ARG A 11 4.40 -4.76 -18.58
C ARG A 11 5.23 -3.88 -17.66
N TYR A 12 6.56 -3.94 -17.80
CA TYR A 12 7.44 -3.00 -17.12
C TYR A 12 7.17 -1.58 -17.64
N ARG A 13 6.87 -0.68 -16.73
CA ARG A 13 6.75 0.74 -17.05
C ARG A 13 8.09 1.46 -16.96
N TRP A 14 8.87 1.09 -15.95
CA TRP A 14 10.23 1.58 -15.71
C TRP A 14 11.02 0.56 -14.89
N ARG A 15 12.33 0.66 -14.93
CA ARG A 15 13.25 -0.13 -14.13
C ARG A 15 14.34 0.77 -13.60
N LYS A 16 14.62 0.66 -12.30
CA LYS A 16 15.74 1.34 -11.62
C LYS A 16 16.71 0.29 -11.10
N TRP A 17 17.96 0.67 -11.04
CA TRP A 17 19.03 -0.13 -10.49
C TRP A 17 19.63 0.62 -9.32
N LEU A 18 19.95 -0.12 -8.26
CA LEU A 18 20.69 0.39 -7.12
C LEU A 18 21.72 -0.66 -6.74
N VAL A 19 22.94 -0.23 -6.55
CA VAL A 19 24.04 -1.09 -6.08
C VAL A 19 24.24 -0.80 -4.60
N PHE A 20 24.12 -1.85 -3.79
CA PHE A 20 24.41 -1.79 -2.36
C PHE A 20 25.74 -2.48 -2.09
N ASP A 21 26.57 -1.86 -1.29
CA ASP A 21 27.80 -2.49 -0.79
C ASP A 21 27.48 -3.39 0.43
N CYS A 22 26.81 -4.50 0.14
CA CYS A 22 26.41 -5.47 1.15
C CYS A 22 26.36 -6.89 0.59
N ASN A 23 26.31 -7.88 1.50
CA ASN A 23 26.06 -9.26 1.11
C ASN A 23 24.62 -9.40 0.59
N TRP A 24 24.46 -9.93 -0.63
CA TRP A 24 23.15 -10.09 -1.26
C TRP A 24 22.17 -10.95 -0.47
N LYS A 25 22.68 -11.93 0.33
CA LYS A 25 21.82 -12.76 1.18
C LYS A 25 21.20 -11.94 2.30
N ILE A 26 21.96 -11.06 2.94
CA ILE A 26 21.44 -10.15 3.98
C ILE A 26 20.41 -9.19 3.40
N ALA A 27 20.68 -8.65 2.21
CA ALA A 27 19.72 -7.79 1.52
C ALA A 27 18.41 -8.53 1.20
N LEU A 28 18.50 -9.80 0.80
CA LEU A 28 17.32 -10.63 0.51
C LEU A 28 16.57 -11.02 1.79
N GLU A 29 17.28 -11.35 2.85
CA GLU A 29 16.68 -11.76 4.15
C GLU A 29 15.81 -10.66 4.75
N ALA A 30 16.16 -9.39 4.56
CA ALA A 30 15.34 -8.25 4.99
C ALA A 30 13.93 -8.22 4.35
N PHE A 31 13.72 -8.95 3.25
CA PHE A 31 12.41 -9.09 2.61
C PHE A 31 11.71 -10.43 2.93
N MET A 32 12.26 -11.21 3.86
CA MET A 32 11.68 -12.49 4.30
C MET A 32 11.14 -12.44 5.73
N GLU A 33 11.21 -11.29 6.38
CA GLU A 33 10.77 -11.07 7.73
C GLU A 33 10.12 -9.67 7.85
N THR A 34 9.43 -9.42 8.95
CA THR A 34 8.71 -8.17 9.16
C THR A 34 9.09 -7.47 10.45
N TYR A 35 9.93 -8.09 11.29
CA TYR A 35 10.29 -7.56 12.60
C TYR A 35 11.14 -6.28 12.53
N HIS A 36 11.87 -6.04 11.44
CA HIS A 36 12.63 -4.80 11.26
C HIS A 36 11.71 -3.59 10.99
N VAL A 37 10.53 -3.82 10.41
CA VAL A 37 9.64 -2.73 9.95
C VAL A 37 9.36 -1.69 11.04
N PRO A 38 8.94 -2.05 12.26
CA PRO A 38 8.64 -1.05 13.28
C PRO A 38 9.87 -0.29 13.81
N TYR A 39 11.07 -0.80 13.55
CA TYR A 39 12.33 -0.18 14.01
C TYR A 39 12.99 0.64 12.92
N THR A 40 13.01 0.14 11.70
CA THR A 40 13.71 0.75 10.56
C THR A 40 12.82 1.74 9.81
N HIS A 41 11.51 1.50 9.85
CA HIS A 41 10.49 2.31 9.16
C HIS A 41 9.49 2.88 10.16
N PRO A 42 9.90 3.87 10.99
CA PRO A 42 9.04 4.43 12.04
C PRO A 42 7.74 5.05 11.49
N GLU A 43 7.74 5.49 10.22
CA GLU A 43 6.56 5.97 9.51
C GLU A 43 5.44 4.93 9.43
N PHE A 44 5.76 3.64 9.37
CA PHE A 44 4.74 2.59 9.36
C PHE A 44 4.07 2.36 10.71
N ARG A 45 4.63 2.88 11.80
CA ARG A 45 3.96 2.81 13.11
C ARG A 45 2.60 3.52 13.12
N ALA A 46 2.44 4.54 12.28
CA ALA A 46 1.18 5.24 12.11
C ALA A 46 0.06 4.35 11.55
N TYR A 47 0.41 3.31 10.81
CA TYR A 47 -0.53 2.31 10.27
C TYR A 47 -0.83 1.17 11.25
N GLY A 48 -0.20 1.17 12.43
CA GLY A 48 -0.39 0.17 13.47
C GLY A 48 0.76 -0.83 13.59
N THR A 49 0.59 -1.81 14.47
CA THR A 49 1.56 -2.89 14.64
C THR A 49 1.28 -3.99 13.63
N PHE A 50 2.24 -4.26 12.77
CA PHE A 50 2.14 -5.35 11.82
C PHE A 50 2.70 -6.63 12.45
N LEU A 51 1.83 -7.62 12.68
CA LEU A 51 2.24 -8.98 12.95
C LEU A 51 2.47 -9.67 11.60
N GLY A 52 3.73 -9.84 11.27
CA GLY A 52 4.11 -10.53 10.06
C GLY A 52 4.25 -12.02 10.28
N TRP A 53 3.98 -12.75 9.23
CA TRP A 53 4.29 -14.16 9.14
C TRP A 53 5.17 -14.44 7.92
N SER A 54 6.00 -15.45 8.02
CA SER A 54 6.80 -15.98 6.91
C SER A 54 6.54 -17.45 6.74
N ARG A 55 6.38 -17.91 5.50
CA ARG A 55 6.16 -19.32 5.17
C ARG A 55 7.10 -19.73 4.05
N ALA A 56 7.81 -20.84 4.26
CA ALA A 56 8.61 -21.46 3.23
C ALA A 56 7.74 -22.35 2.33
N GLN A 57 7.95 -22.28 1.03
CA GLN A 57 7.31 -23.12 0.02
C GLN A 57 8.36 -23.60 -0.98
N GLY A 58 8.98 -24.72 -0.70
CA GLY A 58 10.12 -25.22 -1.50
C GLY A 58 11.29 -24.25 -1.48
N LYS A 59 11.69 -23.77 -2.65
CA LYS A 59 12.77 -22.77 -2.81
C LYS A 59 12.30 -21.32 -2.62
N HIS A 60 11.01 -21.11 -2.37
CA HIS A 60 10.41 -19.78 -2.27
C HIS A 60 9.97 -19.53 -0.83
N SER A 61 9.96 -18.27 -0.45
CA SER A 61 9.31 -17.81 0.76
C SER A 61 8.19 -16.84 0.40
N ASN A 62 7.19 -16.80 1.26
CA ASN A 62 6.11 -15.85 1.20
C ASN A 62 5.96 -15.20 2.56
N ILE A 63 5.82 -13.90 2.58
CA ILE A 63 5.56 -13.12 3.78
C ILE A 63 4.21 -12.42 3.65
N GLY A 64 3.58 -12.18 4.76
CA GLY A 64 2.33 -11.43 4.82
C GLY A 64 2.13 -10.86 6.22
N TYR A 65 1.05 -10.12 6.34
CA TYR A 65 0.66 -9.48 7.59
C TYR A 65 -0.74 -9.96 7.94
N ASP A 66 -0.89 -10.39 9.18
CA ASP A 66 -2.22 -10.61 9.75
C ASP A 66 -2.61 -9.37 10.55
N ALA A 67 -3.84 -8.92 10.35
CA ALA A 67 -4.37 -7.85 11.16
C ALA A 67 -4.50 -8.32 12.61
N PRO A 68 -3.85 -7.66 13.58
CA PRO A 68 -4.08 -7.99 14.98
C PRO A 68 -5.55 -7.74 15.35
N LYS A 69 -6.15 -8.67 16.09
CA LYS A 69 -7.45 -8.44 16.72
C LYS A 69 -7.34 -7.21 17.62
N GLY A 70 -8.24 -6.23 17.44
CA GLY A 70 -8.25 -4.98 18.20
C GLY A 70 -7.60 -3.78 17.48
N MET A 71 -7.13 -3.93 16.23
CA MET A 71 -6.68 -2.81 15.40
C MET A 71 -7.73 -2.39 14.36
N GLU A 72 -8.95 -2.81 14.55
CA GLU A 72 -10.06 -2.56 13.65
C GLU A 72 -10.27 -1.06 13.36
N ASP A 73 -10.08 -0.21 14.37
CA ASP A 73 -10.22 1.24 14.21
C ASP A 73 -9.14 1.89 13.33
N ASN A 74 -7.91 1.40 13.38
CA ASN A 74 -6.84 1.94 12.54
C ASN A 74 -6.85 1.33 11.14
N GLN A 75 -7.28 0.09 11.01
CA GLN A 75 -7.46 -0.55 9.71
C GLN A 75 -8.70 -0.06 8.97
N ALA A 76 -9.76 0.31 9.69
CA ALA A 76 -10.92 0.95 9.07
C ALA A 76 -10.53 2.24 8.32
N LYS A 77 -9.56 2.99 8.85
CA LYS A 77 -9.00 4.17 8.16
C LYS A 77 -8.20 3.84 6.91
N LEU A 78 -7.67 2.62 6.81
CA LEU A 78 -6.90 2.15 5.65
C LEU A 78 -7.77 1.42 4.61
N ARG A 79 -9.02 1.11 4.94
CA ARG A 79 -9.95 0.41 4.04
C ARG A 79 -10.86 1.38 3.33
N VAL A 80 -10.42 1.84 2.18
CA VAL A 80 -11.24 2.70 1.28
C VAL A 80 -12.61 2.08 0.99
N ALA A 81 -12.68 0.73 0.92
CA ALA A 81 -13.92 0.02 0.61
C ALA A 81 -14.96 -0.01 1.74
N ASP A 82 -14.54 0.16 2.99
CA ASP A 82 -15.42 0.01 4.17
C ASP A 82 -15.92 1.38 4.71
N GLY A 83 -15.51 2.47 4.11
CA GLY A 83 -15.98 3.82 4.46
C GLY A 83 -17.40 4.10 3.92
N PRO A 84 -18.13 5.00 4.56
CA PRO A 84 -19.48 5.39 4.11
C PRO A 84 -19.47 6.04 2.71
N ASP A 85 -18.33 6.61 2.31
CA ASP A 85 -18.10 7.17 0.99
C ASP A 85 -16.63 6.89 0.59
N ALA A 86 -16.46 6.11 -0.46
CA ALA A 86 -15.14 5.70 -0.93
C ALA A 86 -14.28 6.88 -1.42
N ARG A 87 -14.89 7.98 -1.87
CA ARG A 87 -14.19 9.21 -2.27
C ARG A 87 -13.52 9.84 -1.05
N ILE A 88 -14.29 10.04 0.02
CA ILE A 88 -13.81 10.62 1.29
C ILE A 88 -12.74 9.71 1.90
N SER A 89 -12.99 8.40 1.96
CA SER A 89 -12.03 7.43 2.48
C SER A 89 -10.70 7.44 1.70
N THR A 90 -10.74 7.67 0.40
CA THR A 90 -9.53 7.80 -0.43
C THR A 90 -8.78 9.09 -0.12
N ILE A 91 -9.48 10.21 0.05
CA ILE A 91 -8.90 11.51 0.42
C ILE A 91 -8.21 11.41 1.79
N ASP A 92 -8.91 10.86 2.79
CA ASP A 92 -8.39 10.71 4.15
C ASP A 92 -7.15 9.83 4.19
N LEU A 93 -7.19 8.70 3.47
CA LEU A 93 -6.04 7.81 3.35
C LEU A 93 -4.84 8.52 2.70
N GLN A 94 -5.05 9.29 1.65
CA GLN A 94 -3.97 9.99 0.96
C GLN A 94 -3.39 11.14 1.81
N ASN A 95 -4.22 11.87 2.52
CA ASN A 95 -3.77 12.89 3.47
C ASN A 95 -2.95 12.27 4.60
N PHE A 96 -3.48 11.20 5.21
CA PHE A 96 -2.78 10.46 6.26
C PHE A 96 -1.43 9.92 5.78
N THR A 97 -1.41 9.32 4.58
CA THR A 97 -0.17 8.80 3.97
C THR A 97 0.83 9.90 3.70
N TRP A 98 0.39 11.06 3.22
CA TRP A 98 1.24 12.21 2.98
C TRP A 98 1.88 12.75 4.26
N GLU A 99 1.11 12.82 5.34
CA GLU A 99 1.58 13.35 6.62
C GLU A 99 2.53 12.38 7.36
N ASN A 100 2.27 11.08 7.25
CA ASN A 100 2.95 10.08 8.09
C ASN A 100 3.94 9.19 7.32
N ALA A 101 3.75 9.02 6.01
CA ALA A 101 4.56 8.12 5.17
C ALA A 101 4.65 8.64 3.73
N ASN A 102 5.09 9.87 3.55
CA ASN A 102 5.11 10.57 2.26
C ASN A 102 5.99 9.91 1.18
N THR A 103 6.86 8.97 1.55
CA THR A 103 7.61 8.13 0.60
C THR A 103 6.72 7.12 -0.12
N ASN A 104 5.54 6.82 0.41
CA ASN A 104 4.58 5.85 -0.14
C ASN A 104 3.51 6.49 -1.04
N THR A 105 3.53 7.80 -1.19
CA THR A 105 2.62 8.51 -2.07
C THR A 105 3.35 9.62 -2.83
N THR A 106 2.65 10.30 -3.72
CA THR A 106 3.17 11.47 -4.43
C THR A 106 2.18 12.62 -4.32
N ARG A 107 2.65 13.85 -4.45
CA ARG A 107 1.76 15.02 -4.46
C ARG A 107 0.66 14.87 -5.51
N THR A 108 0.99 14.36 -6.69
CA THR A 108 0.03 14.10 -7.77
C THR A 108 -1.09 13.15 -7.35
N LEU A 109 -0.78 12.09 -6.58
CA LEU A 109 -1.78 11.16 -6.04
C LEU A 109 -2.69 11.82 -5.01
N VAL A 110 -2.11 12.65 -4.14
CA VAL A 110 -2.87 13.42 -3.14
C VAL A 110 -3.80 14.42 -3.82
N ASP A 111 -3.30 15.21 -4.77
CA ASP A 111 -4.08 16.20 -5.50
C ASP A 111 -5.19 15.54 -6.34
N ALA A 112 -4.93 14.38 -6.92
CA ALA A 112 -5.96 13.60 -7.62
C ALA A 112 -7.05 13.09 -6.67
N ALA A 113 -6.69 12.69 -5.45
CA ALA A 113 -7.67 12.28 -4.45
C ALA A 113 -8.57 13.45 -4.02
N GLN A 114 -8.01 14.65 -3.83
CA GLN A 114 -8.79 15.84 -3.46
C GLN A 114 -9.89 16.19 -4.47
N ARG A 115 -9.70 15.88 -5.75
CA ARG A 115 -10.68 16.18 -6.81
C ARG A 115 -11.83 15.16 -6.88
N LEU A 116 -11.75 14.03 -6.17
CA LEU A 116 -12.75 12.96 -6.27
C LEU A 116 -14.17 13.40 -5.92
N ILE A 117 -14.33 14.35 -5.00
CA ILE A 117 -15.66 14.85 -4.61
C ILE A 117 -16.30 15.63 -5.76
N ASP A 118 -15.49 16.38 -6.50
CA ASP A 118 -15.97 17.19 -7.63
C ASP A 118 -16.16 16.36 -8.90
N GLU A 119 -15.35 15.31 -9.07
CA GLU A 119 -15.30 14.51 -10.30
C GLU A 119 -16.26 13.30 -10.29
N LEU A 120 -16.67 12.81 -9.12
CA LEU A 120 -17.50 11.61 -8.98
C LEU A 120 -18.71 11.87 -8.08
N PRO A 121 -19.89 11.29 -8.38
CA PRO A 121 -21.06 11.38 -7.53
C PRO A 121 -20.89 10.61 -6.21
N GLU A 122 -21.65 11.02 -5.19
CA GLU A 122 -21.76 10.28 -3.93
C GLU A 122 -22.31 8.86 -4.18
N GLY A 123 -21.79 7.88 -3.44
CA GLY A 123 -22.17 6.48 -3.59
C GLY A 123 -21.50 5.77 -4.76
N THR A 124 -20.54 6.40 -5.44
CA THR A 124 -19.70 5.72 -6.44
C THR A 124 -19.01 4.51 -5.81
N PRO A 125 -19.10 3.31 -6.42
CA PRO A 125 -18.45 2.10 -5.92
C PRO A 125 -16.96 2.27 -5.72
N ALA A 126 -16.40 1.69 -4.65
CA ALA A 126 -14.99 1.87 -4.28
C ALA A 126 -13.99 1.48 -5.38
N ASN A 127 -14.28 0.43 -6.15
CA ASN A 127 -13.46 0.01 -7.28
C ASN A 127 -13.43 1.06 -8.40
N GLU A 128 -14.53 1.76 -8.64
CA GLU A 128 -14.63 2.82 -9.64
C GLU A 128 -13.92 4.07 -9.14
N VAL A 129 -14.08 4.44 -7.86
CA VAL A 129 -13.33 5.54 -7.23
C VAL A 129 -11.82 5.31 -7.36
N LEU A 130 -11.34 4.11 -7.01
CA LEU A 130 -9.93 3.78 -7.11
C LEU A 130 -9.40 3.83 -8.55
N ALA A 131 -10.17 3.29 -9.50
CA ALA A 131 -9.81 3.31 -10.91
C ALA A 131 -9.74 4.75 -11.46
N HIS A 132 -10.72 5.59 -11.11
CA HIS A 132 -10.76 6.99 -11.49
C HIS A 132 -9.58 7.77 -10.89
N TRP A 133 -9.35 7.64 -9.59
CA TRP A 133 -8.25 8.27 -8.88
C TRP A 133 -6.89 7.94 -9.51
N LEU A 134 -6.57 6.65 -9.69
CA LEU A 134 -5.31 6.22 -10.28
C LEU A 134 -5.13 6.67 -11.74
N THR A 135 -6.23 6.84 -12.47
CA THR A 135 -6.20 7.34 -13.86
C THR A 135 -6.01 8.85 -13.89
N SER A 136 -6.70 9.60 -13.01
CA SER A 136 -6.61 11.07 -12.91
C SER A 136 -5.23 11.52 -12.43
N ALA A 137 -4.56 10.75 -11.58
CA ALA A 137 -3.21 11.04 -11.12
C ALA A 137 -2.13 10.95 -12.21
N ARG A 138 -2.48 10.46 -13.39
CA ARG A 138 -1.55 10.35 -14.53
C ARG A 138 -1.66 11.51 -15.52
N ARG A 139 -2.63 12.37 -15.33
CA ARG A 139 -2.85 13.58 -16.12
C ARG A 139 -2.16 14.78 -15.50
#